data_891b9466443291a6c7d15af4caf1ba61
#
_entry.id   891b9466443291a6c7d15af4caf1ba61
#
_cell.length_a   1.000
_cell.length_b   1.000
_cell.length_c   1.000
_cell.angle_alpha   90.00
_cell.angle_beta   90.00
_cell.angle_gamma   90.00
#
_symmetry.space_group_name_H-M   'P 1'
#
loop_
_entity.id
_entity.type
_entity.pdbx_description
1 polymer ?
#
loop_
_entity_poly.entity_id
_entity_poly.type
_entity_poly.pdbx_seq_one_letter_code
_entity_poly.pdbx_strand_id
1 'polypeptide(L)'
;MKRIMNSLIFLSAIAVVLAPSQARADGFFTPWVGSAFGSNIRNGQTTVGVSAGSMGAGIVGGEADFGWSPSFFGNQSDFGHNTVMNLMGNLILGVPVGGQHGAGIRPYVVGGVGLIRTQIDGGTIAKVSSSDNMFGWDAGGGVMGYFADHVGVRGDLRYLRATHELNTGVSSIDINGDRLHFWRASIGIVIR
;
A
#
# COMPACT_ATOMS: atom_id res chain seq x y z
N MET A 1 1.49 -26.48 -15.78
CA MET A 1 0.46 -25.71 -16.49
C MET A 1 -0.37 -24.79 -15.58
N LYS A 2 -0.92 -25.21 -14.44
CA LYS A 2 -1.71 -24.34 -13.53
C LYS A 2 -0.97 -23.09 -13.01
N ARG A 3 0.34 -23.16 -12.73
CA ARG A 3 1.11 -22.01 -12.23
C ARG A 3 1.29 -20.90 -13.27
N ILE A 4 1.47 -21.25 -14.54
CA ILE A 4 1.63 -20.29 -15.63
C ILE A 4 0.30 -19.60 -15.93
N MET A 5 -0.81 -20.32 -15.82
CA MET A 5 -2.15 -19.78 -16.03
C MET A 5 -2.54 -18.75 -14.97
N ASN A 6 -2.18 -18.99 -13.71
CA ASN A 6 -2.43 -18.00 -12.64
C ASN A 6 -1.58 -16.73 -12.78
N SER A 7 -0.34 -16.85 -13.26
CA SER A 7 0.52 -15.69 -13.54
C SER A 7 -0.01 -14.85 -14.71
N LEU A 8 -0.57 -15.49 -15.74
CA LEU A 8 -1.18 -14.80 -16.88
C LEU A 8 -2.45 -14.05 -16.50
N ILE A 9 -3.28 -14.62 -15.63
CA ILE A 9 -4.49 -13.97 -15.12
C ILE A 9 -4.12 -12.75 -14.27
N PHE A 10 -3.06 -12.83 -13.45
CA PHE A 10 -2.57 -11.71 -12.65
C PHE A 10 -2.01 -10.58 -13.53
N LEU A 11 -1.26 -10.93 -14.57
CA LEU A 11 -0.69 -9.96 -15.51
C LEU A 11 -1.79 -9.27 -16.33
N SER A 12 -2.85 -10.00 -16.73
CA SER A 12 -3.98 -9.44 -17.46
C SER A 12 -4.85 -8.52 -16.60
N ALA A 13 -5.02 -8.82 -15.31
CA ALA A 13 -5.74 -7.95 -14.38
C ALA A 13 -5.01 -6.61 -14.15
N ILE A 14 -3.68 -6.64 -14.07
CA ILE A 14 -2.86 -5.42 -13.97
C ILE A 14 -2.92 -4.61 -15.28
N ALA A 15 -2.91 -5.27 -16.44
CA ALA A 15 -2.99 -4.61 -17.72
C ALA A 15 -4.33 -3.89 -17.96
N VAL A 16 -5.44 -4.41 -17.43
CA VAL A 16 -6.77 -3.78 -17.53
C VAL A 16 -6.85 -2.50 -16.68
N VAL A 17 -6.17 -2.46 -15.53
CA VAL A 17 -6.09 -1.25 -14.69
C VAL A 17 -5.22 -0.16 -15.33
N LEU A 18 -4.28 -0.54 -16.19
CA LEU A 18 -3.35 0.37 -16.89
C LEU A 18 -3.85 0.76 -18.29
N ALA A 19 -4.96 0.21 -18.78
CA ALA A 19 -5.51 0.59 -20.08
C ALA A 19 -6.01 2.05 -20.01
N PRO A 20 -5.47 2.98 -20.80
CA PRO A 20 -5.95 4.36 -20.82
C PRO A 20 -7.35 4.35 -21.43
N SER A 21 -8.39 4.52 -20.61
CA SER A 21 -9.69 4.89 -21.10
C SER A 21 -9.57 6.30 -21.70
N GLN A 22 -10.09 6.53 -22.90
CA GLN A 22 -10.10 7.84 -23.58
C GLN A 22 -10.99 8.90 -22.90
N ALA A 23 -11.63 8.59 -21.79
CA ALA A 23 -12.17 9.58 -20.89
C ALA A 23 -10.98 10.21 -20.13
N ARG A 24 -10.78 11.51 -20.25
CA ARG A 24 -9.74 12.33 -19.57
C ARG A 24 -9.57 11.93 -18.11
N ALA A 25 -8.90 10.82 -17.88
CA ALA A 25 -8.52 10.35 -16.54
C ALA A 25 -7.16 10.97 -16.23
N ASP A 26 -7.12 11.82 -15.23
CA ASP A 26 -5.89 12.39 -14.72
C ASP A 26 -5.07 11.28 -14.04
N GLY A 27 -4.01 10.82 -14.72
CA GLY A 27 -3.04 9.91 -14.12
C GLY A 27 -2.25 10.63 -13.04
N PHE A 28 -1.90 9.92 -11.97
CA PHE A 28 -1.01 10.47 -10.94
C PHE A 28 0.02 9.43 -10.49
N PHE A 29 1.17 9.95 -10.06
CA PHE A 29 2.24 9.20 -9.43
C PHE A 29 2.67 9.91 -8.16
N THR A 30 2.85 9.17 -7.06
CA THR A 30 3.16 9.73 -5.75
C THR A 30 4.21 8.89 -5.04
N PRO A 31 5.50 9.27 -5.08
CA PRO A 31 6.47 8.79 -4.10
C PRO A 31 6.13 9.37 -2.73
N TRP A 32 6.20 8.54 -1.69
CA TRP A 32 5.83 8.95 -0.34
C TRP A 32 6.74 8.34 0.73
N VAL A 33 6.80 9.00 1.87
CA VAL A 33 7.39 8.53 3.11
C VAL A 33 6.37 8.64 4.23
N GLY A 34 6.43 7.74 5.19
CA GLY A 34 5.45 7.71 6.27
C GLY A 34 5.93 6.94 7.49
N SER A 35 5.00 6.71 8.37
CA SER A 35 5.18 5.91 9.58
C SER A 35 4.03 4.94 9.74
N ALA A 36 4.37 3.68 10.01
CA ALA A 36 3.42 2.65 10.42
C ALA A 36 3.35 2.60 11.96
N PHE A 37 2.15 2.50 12.53
CA PHE A 37 1.92 2.50 13.96
C PHE A 37 0.66 1.71 14.35
N GLY A 38 0.53 1.36 15.61
CA GLY A 38 -0.62 0.63 16.18
C GLY A 38 -0.32 -0.84 16.46
N SER A 39 -1.22 -1.51 17.15
CA SER A 39 -1.28 -2.89 17.63
C SER A 39 0.03 -3.66 17.85
N ASN A 40 0.71 -4.07 16.82
CA ASN A 40 1.91 -4.94 16.93
C ASN A 40 3.22 -4.18 16.68
N ILE A 41 3.19 -2.84 16.58
CA ILE A 41 4.36 -2.01 16.28
C ILE A 41 4.79 -1.28 17.54
N ARG A 42 5.98 -1.59 18.04
CA ARG A 42 6.63 -0.80 19.09
C ARG A 42 7.24 0.45 18.45
N ASN A 43 6.71 1.64 18.79
CA ASN A 43 7.20 2.95 18.31
C ASN A 43 7.17 3.08 16.78
N GLY A 44 6.35 3.96 16.24
CA GLY A 44 6.14 4.17 14.80
C GLY A 44 7.35 3.85 13.92
N GLN A 45 7.16 2.94 12.96
CA GLN A 45 8.23 2.47 12.06
C GLN A 45 8.19 3.23 10.75
N THR A 46 9.37 3.66 10.30
CA THR A 46 9.48 4.36 9.00
C THR A 46 9.07 3.42 7.86
N THR A 47 8.25 3.94 6.97
CA THR A 47 7.81 3.25 5.76
C THR A 47 7.97 4.18 4.56
N VAL A 48 8.33 3.63 3.43
CA VAL A 48 8.46 4.37 2.17
C VAL A 48 7.71 3.63 1.07
N GLY A 49 7.31 4.35 0.04
CA GLY A 49 6.62 3.68 -1.05
C GLY A 49 6.27 4.60 -2.21
N VAL A 50 5.46 4.03 -3.09
CA VAL A 50 4.96 4.73 -4.27
C VAL A 50 3.49 4.36 -4.49
N SER A 51 2.71 5.31 -4.93
CA SER A 51 1.34 5.11 -5.40
C SER A 51 1.22 5.61 -6.83
N ALA A 52 0.52 4.88 -7.67
CA ALA A 52 0.23 5.27 -9.04
C ALA A 52 -1.22 4.95 -9.36
N GLY A 53 -1.89 5.83 -10.08
CA GLY A 53 -3.30 5.63 -10.40
C GLY A 53 -3.85 6.66 -11.37
N SER A 54 -5.16 6.62 -11.52
CA SER A 54 -5.87 7.59 -12.33
C SER A 54 -7.26 7.87 -11.75
N MET A 55 -7.74 9.09 -11.93
CA MET A 55 -9.07 9.51 -11.46
C MET A 55 -9.85 10.16 -12.60
N GLY A 56 -11.03 9.60 -12.93
CA GLY A 56 -11.96 10.20 -13.87
C GLY A 56 -12.60 11.45 -13.26
N ALA A 57 -12.45 12.58 -13.95
CA ALA A 57 -12.92 13.90 -13.48
C ALA A 57 -12.45 14.26 -12.05
N GLY A 58 -11.42 13.60 -11.55
CA GLY A 58 -10.93 13.76 -10.18
C GLY A 58 -11.84 13.21 -9.09
N ILE A 59 -12.87 12.45 -9.45
CA ILE A 59 -13.90 11.96 -8.51
C ILE A 59 -13.71 10.47 -8.22
N VAL A 60 -13.70 9.63 -9.24
CA VAL A 60 -13.59 8.17 -9.08
C VAL A 60 -12.36 7.68 -9.80
N GLY A 61 -11.60 6.81 -9.16
CA GLY A 61 -10.41 6.27 -9.77
C GLY A 61 -9.91 4.98 -9.16
N GLY A 62 -8.86 4.46 -9.77
CA GLY A 62 -8.11 3.31 -9.27
C GLY A 62 -6.68 3.70 -8.93
N GLU A 63 -6.12 3.02 -7.95
CA GLU A 63 -4.76 3.23 -7.47
C GLU A 63 -4.08 1.90 -7.19
N ALA A 64 -2.82 1.77 -7.58
CA ALA A 64 -1.90 0.77 -7.06
C ALA A 64 -0.97 1.44 -6.03
N ASP A 65 -0.87 0.88 -4.85
CA ASP A 65 -0.04 1.38 -3.76
C ASP A 65 0.96 0.30 -3.33
N PHE A 66 2.24 0.63 -3.37
CA PHE A 66 3.33 -0.21 -2.89
C PHE A 66 4.00 0.45 -1.70
N GLY A 67 4.11 -0.28 -0.58
CA GLY A 67 4.80 0.15 0.61
C GLY A 67 5.87 -0.84 1.05
N TRP A 68 6.97 -0.30 1.57
CA TRP A 68 8.10 -1.04 2.12
C TRP A 68 8.49 -0.47 3.48
N SER A 69 8.46 -1.31 4.50
CA SER A 69 8.74 -0.96 5.89
C SER A 69 9.90 -1.81 6.40
N PRO A 70 11.13 -1.30 6.35
CA PRO A 70 12.28 -1.96 6.96
C PRO A 70 12.16 -1.90 8.49
N SER A 71 12.59 -2.97 9.18
CA SER A 71 12.60 -3.06 10.65
C SER A 71 11.22 -2.85 11.30
N PHE A 72 10.16 -3.43 10.70
CA PHE A 72 8.76 -3.23 11.09
C PHE A 72 8.46 -3.61 12.55
N PHE A 73 9.07 -4.68 13.08
CA PHE A 73 8.82 -5.17 14.43
C PHE A 73 9.78 -4.60 15.50
N GLY A 74 10.72 -3.73 15.15
CA GLY A 74 11.66 -3.08 16.08
C GLY A 74 13.13 -3.23 15.71
N ASN A 75 14.02 -2.88 16.64
CA ASN A 75 15.46 -2.82 16.41
C ASN A 75 16.06 -4.18 16.03
N GLN A 76 17.01 -4.16 15.08
CA GLN A 76 17.71 -5.33 14.53
C GLN A 76 18.47 -6.17 15.59
N SER A 77 18.77 -5.62 16.76
CA SER A 77 19.43 -6.34 17.86
C SER A 77 18.58 -7.44 18.48
N ASP A 78 17.25 -7.30 18.47
CA ASP A 78 16.34 -8.21 19.16
C ASP A 78 15.67 -9.22 18.23
N PHE A 79 15.37 -8.84 16.98
CA PHE A 79 14.55 -9.63 16.04
C PHE A 79 15.22 -9.90 14.70
N GLY A 80 16.50 -9.53 14.48
CA GLY A 80 17.14 -9.66 13.17
C GLY A 80 16.56 -8.70 12.12
N HIS A 81 16.87 -8.95 10.84
CA HIS A 81 16.30 -8.17 9.75
C HIS A 81 14.84 -8.59 9.54
N ASN A 82 13.92 -7.67 9.77
CA ASN A 82 12.50 -7.90 9.55
C ASN A 82 11.94 -6.81 8.61
N THR A 83 11.15 -7.22 7.64
CA THR A 83 10.62 -6.32 6.61
C THR A 83 9.17 -6.66 6.32
N VAL A 84 8.33 -5.64 6.21
CA VAL A 84 6.95 -5.78 5.74
C VAL A 84 6.81 -5.01 4.43
N MET A 85 6.30 -5.69 3.40
CA MET A 85 5.93 -5.11 2.11
C MET A 85 4.44 -5.25 1.91
N ASN A 86 3.81 -4.25 1.30
CA ASN A 86 2.42 -4.33 0.88
C ASN A 86 2.26 -3.87 -0.57
N LEU A 87 1.40 -4.54 -1.32
CA LEU A 87 0.96 -4.13 -2.65
C LEU A 87 -0.56 -4.19 -2.67
N MET A 88 -1.19 -3.02 -2.76
CA MET A 88 -2.64 -2.88 -2.69
C MET A 88 -3.20 -2.32 -4.01
N GLY A 89 -4.34 -2.87 -4.44
CA GLY A 89 -5.15 -2.33 -5.52
C GLY A 89 -6.39 -1.68 -4.94
N ASN A 90 -6.56 -0.38 -5.16
CA ASN A 90 -7.52 0.46 -4.45
C ASN A 90 -8.50 1.14 -5.38
N LEU A 91 -9.73 1.31 -4.91
CA LEU A 91 -10.68 2.30 -5.41
C LEU A 91 -10.49 3.60 -4.63
N ILE A 92 -10.43 4.73 -5.33
CA ILE A 92 -10.28 6.05 -4.74
C ILE A 92 -11.49 6.93 -5.13
N LEU A 93 -12.07 7.60 -4.15
CA LEU A 93 -13.19 8.51 -4.32
C LEU A 93 -12.81 9.87 -3.75
N GLY A 94 -12.75 10.89 -4.60
CA GLY A 94 -12.31 12.24 -4.23
C GLY A 94 -13.35 13.30 -4.57
N VAL A 95 -13.19 14.47 -3.96
CA VAL A 95 -13.98 15.66 -4.25
C VAL A 95 -13.03 16.78 -4.67
N PRO A 96 -12.98 17.18 -5.95
CA PRO A 96 -12.15 18.29 -6.39
C PRO A 96 -12.73 19.62 -5.91
N VAL A 97 -11.98 20.34 -5.07
CA VAL A 97 -12.32 21.67 -4.59
C VAL A 97 -11.33 22.67 -5.19
N GLY A 98 -11.84 23.67 -5.90
CA GLY A 98 -11.03 24.64 -6.64
C GLY A 98 -10.85 24.33 -8.13
N GLY A 99 -11.48 23.25 -8.62
CA GLY A 99 -11.42 22.86 -10.04
C GLY A 99 -10.58 21.62 -10.30
N GLN A 100 -10.56 21.20 -11.57
CA GLN A 100 -9.81 20.01 -12.00
C GLN A 100 -8.39 20.34 -12.46
N HIS A 101 -8.08 21.58 -12.75
CA HIS A 101 -6.81 22.09 -13.24
C HIS A 101 -6.35 23.26 -12.37
N GLY A 102 -5.05 23.48 -12.30
CA GLY A 102 -4.45 24.52 -11.49
C GLY A 102 -4.33 24.16 -10.01
N ALA A 103 -4.19 25.19 -9.19
CA ALA A 103 -4.13 25.05 -7.73
C ALA A 103 -5.50 24.63 -7.18
N GLY A 104 -5.49 23.66 -6.28
CA GLY A 104 -6.72 23.14 -5.69
C GLY A 104 -6.46 22.05 -4.67
N ILE A 105 -7.48 21.69 -3.92
CA ILE A 105 -7.41 20.59 -2.95
C ILE A 105 -8.40 19.50 -3.34
N ARG A 106 -8.00 18.25 -3.08
CA ARG A 106 -8.83 17.07 -3.36
C ARG A 106 -8.81 16.14 -2.15
N PRO A 107 -9.72 16.33 -1.18
CA PRO A 107 -9.96 15.33 -0.17
C PRO A 107 -10.50 14.05 -0.83
N TYR A 108 -10.09 12.89 -0.31
CA TYR A 108 -10.50 11.60 -0.84
C TYR A 108 -10.59 10.53 0.25
N VAL A 109 -11.34 9.49 -0.05
CA VAL A 109 -11.33 8.22 0.66
C VAL A 109 -10.84 7.13 -0.27
N VAL A 110 -10.24 6.10 0.30
CA VAL A 110 -9.64 5.00 -0.44
C VAL A 110 -9.91 3.69 0.26
N GLY A 111 -10.09 2.63 -0.49
CA GLY A 111 -10.22 1.28 0.04
C GLY A 111 -9.94 0.25 -1.04
N GLY A 112 -9.34 -0.85 -0.62
CA GLY A 112 -8.92 -1.86 -1.56
C GLY A 112 -8.49 -3.17 -0.94
N VAL A 113 -7.91 -4.01 -1.78
CA VAL A 113 -7.41 -5.34 -1.42
C VAL A 113 -6.05 -5.58 -2.05
N GLY A 114 -5.27 -6.46 -1.45
CA GLY A 114 -3.95 -6.74 -1.99
C GLY A 114 -3.18 -7.77 -1.19
N LEU A 115 -1.87 -7.74 -1.33
CA LEU A 115 -0.94 -8.66 -0.72
C LEU A 115 -0.07 -7.94 0.30
N ILE A 116 0.10 -8.57 1.45
CA ILE A 116 1.04 -8.15 2.49
C ILE A 116 2.05 -9.29 2.64
N ARG A 117 3.32 -8.97 2.47
CA ARG A 117 4.43 -9.92 2.61
C ARG A 117 5.27 -9.53 3.81
N THR A 118 5.46 -10.48 4.71
CA THR A 118 6.34 -10.36 5.85
C THR A 118 7.57 -11.24 5.62
N GLN A 119 8.76 -10.67 5.85
CA GLN A 119 10.03 -11.40 5.83
C GLN A 119 10.69 -11.19 7.18
N ILE A 120 11.10 -12.30 7.82
CA ILE A 120 11.83 -12.31 9.07
C ILE A 120 13.08 -13.17 8.83
N ASP A 121 14.26 -12.55 8.85
CA ASP A 121 15.53 -13.26 8.83
C ASP A 121 16.00 -13.41 10.27
N GLY A 122 15.92 -14.65 10.80
CA GLY A 122 16.26 -14.96 12.18
C GLY A 122 17.70 -14.59 12.53
N GLY A 123 17.86 -13.90 13.66
CA GLY A 123 19.16 -13.60 14.28
C GLY A 123 19.87 -14.87 14.77
N THR A 124 21.05 -14.71 15.34
CA THR A 124 22.07 -15.73 15.67
C THR A 124 21.61 -16.97 16.46
N ILE A 125 20.40 -17.01 16.99
CA ILE A 125 19.89 -18.10 17.85
C ILE A 125 18.84 -18.98 17.17
N ALA A 126 18.15 -18.51 16.13
CA ALA A 126 17.19 -19.32 15.37
C ALA A 126 17.33 -19.02 13.86
N LYS A 127 17.95 -19.95 13.12
CA LYS A 127 17.95 -19.95 11.65
C LYS A 127 16.54 -20.31 11.11
N VAL A 128 15.57 -19.47 11.32
CA VAL A 128 14.25 -19.60 10.73
C VAL A 128 14.08 -18.39 9.81
N SER A 129 14.34 -18.58 8.54
CA SER A 129 13.93 -17.63 7.50
C SER A 129 12.48 -17.98 7.15
N SER A 130 11.53 -17.14 7.54
CA SER A 130 10.12 -17.27 7.18
C SER A 130 9.71 -16.13 6.28
N SER A 131 9.04 -16.46 5.19
CA SER A 131 8.45 -15.49 4.26
C SER A 131 6.98 -15.87 4.06
N ASP A 132 6.10 -15.07 4.64
CA ASP A 132 4.66 -15.31 4.56
C ASP A 132 4.00 -14.27 3.66
N ASN A 133 3.17 -14.75 2.73
CA ASN A 133 2.32 -13.92 1.90
C ASN A 133 0.89 -13.99 2.43
N MET A 134 0.35 -12.85 2.80
CA MET A 134 -1.01 -12.74 3.32
C MET A 134 -1.86 -11.91 2.36
N PHE A 135 -3.11 -12.32 2.18
CA PHE A 135 -4.11 -11.47 1.54
C PHE A 135 -4.65 -10.49 2.58
N GLY A 136 -4.84 -9.24 2.18
CA GLY A 136 -5.31 -8.20 3.07
C GLY A 136 -6.18 -7.17 2.37
N TRP A 137 -6.71 -6.25 3.16
CA TRP A 137 -7.46 -5.10 2.69
C TRP A 137 -6.94 -3.84 3.37
N ASP A 138 -7.16 -2.70 2.74
CA ASP A 138 -6.92 -1.40 3.32
C ASP A 138 -8.14 -0.49 3.18
N ALA A 139 -8.25 0.47 4.09
CA ALA A 139 -9.21 1.56 4.01
C ALA A 139 -8.61 2.80 4.65
N GLY A 140 -8.90 3.95 4.07
CA GLY A 140 -8.34 5.19 4.58
C GLY A 140 -8.83 6.42 3.84
N GLY A 141 -8.07 7.49 3.97
CA GLY A 141 -8.35 8.73 3.28
C GLY A 141 -7.23 9.71 3.42
N GLY A 142 -7.35 10.80 2.68
CA GLY A 142 -6.31 11.82 2.66
C GLY A 142 -6.72 13.05 1.90
N VAL A 143 -5.72 13.88 1.63
CA VAL A 143 -5.89 15.11 0.85
C VAL A 143 -4.73 15.24 -0.12
N MET A 144 -5.04 15.51 -1.39
CA MET A 144 -4.08 15.99 -2.39
C MET A 144 -4.22 17.51 -2.50
N GLY A 145 -3.14 18.25 -2.34
CA GLY A 145 -3.09 19.69 -2.53
C GLY A 145 -2.20 20.01 -3.73
N TYR A 146 -2.75 20.57 -4.78
CA TYR A 146 -2.02 20.96 -5.99
C TYR A 146 -1.66 22.44 -5.94
N PHE A 147 -0.40 22.77 -6.22
CA PHE A 147 0.06 24.16 -6.34
C PHE A 147 0.13 24.61 -7.80
N ALA A 148 0.26 23.65 -8.70
CA ALA A 148 0.31 23.83 -10.15
C ALA A 148 -0.43 22.70 -10.85
N ASP A 149 -0.56 22.77 -12.17
CA ASP A 149 -1.28 21.76 -12.96
C ASP A 149 -0.75 20.33 -12.78
N HIS A 150 0.54 20.16 -12.50
CA HIS A 150 1.19 18.87 -12.54
C HIS A 150 1.81 18.43 -11.21
N VAL A 151 1.90 19.32 -10.20
CA VAL A 151 2.63 19.04 -8.96
C VAL A 151 1.82 19.47 -7.74
N GLY A 152 1.83 18.62 -6.74
CA GLY A 152 1.19 18.86 -5.45
C GLY A 152 1.81 18.04 -4.32
N VAL A 153 1.21 18.12 -3.16
CA VAL A 153 1.49 17.27 -2.00
C VAL A 153 0.28 16.40 -1.71
N ARG A 154 0.54 15.23 -1.17
CA ARG A 154 -0.48 14.29 -0.71
C ARG A 154 -0.20 13.92 0.74
N GLY A 155 -1.20 14.05 1.61
CA GLY A 155 -1.23 13.49 2.95
C GLY A 155 -2.25 12.36 2.99
N ASP A 156 -1.90 11.22 3.61
CA ASP A 156 -2.68 9.99 3.56
C ASP A 156 -2.65 9.27 4.91
N LEU A 157 -3.78 8.77 5.37
CA LEU A 157 -3.91 7.92 6.55
C LEU A 157 -4.69 6.67 6.17
N ARG A 158 -4.08 5.48 6.36
CA ARG A 158 -4.67 4.18 6.03
C ARG A 158 -4.59 3.20 7.16
N TYR A 159 -5.61 2.39 7.29
CA TYR A 159 -5.63 1.18 8.07
C TYR A 159 -5.45 -0.02 7.16
N LEU A 160 -4.48 -0.88 7.46
CA LEU A 160 -4.18 -2.10 6.72
C LEU A 160 -4.43 -3.30 7.63
N ARG A 161 -5.06 -4.36 7.09
CA ARG A 161 -5.34 -5.59 7.82
C ARG A 161 -5.17 -6.82 6.94
N ALA A 162 -4.38 -7.78 7.42
CA ALA A 162 -4.30 -9.11 6.82
C ALA A 162 -5.53 -9.96 7.20
N THR A 163 -6.10 -10.69 6.24
CA THR A 163 -7.32 -11.48 6.43
C THR A 163 -7.08 -12.98 6.32
N HIS A 164 -6.13 -13.42 5.50
CA HIS A 164 -5.89 -14.83 5.23
C HIS A 164 -4.42 -15.07 4.89
N GLU A 165 -3.87 -16.15 5.45
CA GLU A 165 -2.56 -16.65 5.02
C GLU A 165 -2.77 -17.38 3.69
N LEU A 166 -2.00 -16.98 2.68
CA LEU A 166 -1.87 -17.78 1.47
C LEU A 166 -0.92 -18.93 1.79
N ASN A 167 -1.50 -20.05 2.22
CA ASN A 167 -0.80 -21.25 2.64
C ASN A 167 0.07 -21.79 1.48
N THR A 168 1.35 -21.52 1.50
CA THR A 168 2.34 -22.08 0.57
C THR A 168 3.14 -23.24 1.18
N GLY A 169 2.58 -23.90 2.20
CA GLY A 169 3.05 -25.23 2.65
C GLY A 169 4.20 -25.21 3.65
N VAL A 170 4.48 -24.13 4.34
CA VAL A 170 5.44 -24.08 5.45
C VAL A 170 4.80 -23.41 6.67
N SER A 171 4.92 -24.05 7.82
CA SER A 171 4.31 -23.78 9.12
C SER A 171 3.93 -22.33 9.42
N SER A 172 2.65 -22.13 9.72
CA SER A 172 2.09 -20.94 10.33
C SER A 172 2.80 -20.60 11.66
N ILE A 173 3.40 -19.43 11.74
CA ILE A 173 3.74 -18.85 13.05
C ILE A 173 2.44 -18.27 13.60
N ASP A 174 1.83 -19.00 14.52
CA ASP A 174 0.65 -18.56 15.27
C ASP A 174 1.08 -17.46 16.26
N ILE A 175 1.07 -16.22 15.83
CA ILE A 175 1.28 -15.07 16.70
C ILE A 175 -0.07 -14.81 17.40
N ASN A 176 -0.34 -15.58 18.46
CA ASN A 176 -1.39 -15.30 19.45
C ASN A 176 -2.76 -14.87 18.89
N GLY A 177 -3.25 -15.49 17.82
CA GLY A 177 -4.62 -15.30 17.33
C GLY A 177 -4.96 -13.89 16.83
N ASP A 178 -4.07 -12.91 16.88
CA ASP A 178 -4.32 -11.56 16.46
C ASP A 178 -3.69 -11.30 15.08
N ARG A 179 -4.55 -11.08 14.08
CA ARG A 179 -4.15 -10.87 12.69
C ARG A 179 -3.37 -9.57 12.56
N LEU A 180 -2.31 -9.56 11.75
CA LEU A 180 -1.53 -8.37 11.47
C LEU A 180 -2.43 -7.21 11.01
N HIS A 181 -2.43 -6.12 11.78
CA HIS A 181 -3.11 -4.89 11.43
C HIS A 181 -2.35 -3.67 11.93
N PHE A 182 -2.35 -2.60 11.16
CA PHE A 182 -1.64 -1.38 11.52
C PHE A 182 -2.21 -0.17 10.78
N TRP A 183 -1.93 1.00 11.33
CA TRP A 183 -2.14 2.28 10.68
C TRP A 183 -0.88 2.75 9.98
N ARG A 184 -1.03 3.43 8.86
CA ARG A 184 0.04 4.09 8.15
C ARG A 184 -0.35 5.54 7.87
N ALA A 185 0.44 6.49 8.37
CA ALA A 185 0.36 7.90 8.00
C ALA A 185 1.51 8.21 7.04
N SER A 186 1.24 8.86 5.92
CA SER A 186 2.25 9.17 4.92
C SER A 186 2.07 10.57 4.31
N ILE A 187 3.17 11.12 3.83
CA ILE A 187 3.22 12.35 3.05
C ILE A 187 4.04 12.10 1.79
N GLY A 188 3.61 12.64 0.66
CA GLY A 188 4.28 12.43 -0.62
C GLY A 188 4.11 13.61 -1.57
N ILE A 189 4.87 13.58 -2.66
CA ILE A 189 4.74 14.51 -3.76
C ILE A 189 3.86 13.85 -4.82
N VAL A 190 2.72 14.46 -5.14
CA VAL A 190 1.86 13.97 -6.21
C VAL A 190 2.19 14.69 -7.51
N ILE A 191 2.45 13.89 -8.56
CA ILE A 191 2.73 14.33 -9.92
C ILE A 191 1.58 13.84 -10.80
N ARG A 192 1.00 14.76 -11.58
CA ARG A 192 -0.18 14.52 -12.42
C ARG A 192 0.14 14.75 -13.90
#